data_4549b25d5e4066d34b1fadaaf7583ee3
#
_entry.id   4549b25d5e4066d34b1fadaaf7583ee3
#
_cell.length_a   1.000
_cell.length_b   1.000
_cell.length_c   1.000
_cell.angle_alpha   90.00
_cell.angle_beta   90.00
_cell.angle_gamma   90.00
#
_symmetry.space_group_name_H-M   'P 1'
#
loop_
_entity.id
_entity.type
_entity.pdbx_description
1 polymer ?
#
loop_
_entity_poly.entity_id
_entity_poly.type
_entity_poly.pdbx_seq_one_letter_code
_entity_poly.pdbx_strand_id
1 'polypeptide(L)'
;MVEGIVIGFSDMLSIAQTIGIVGTMVLTLIFSKRHIQSLSSHQQTRVLNDLDEKVRKMAEIIIEKPTMQKVIYKLDKPSEELAFAYYILFISSHAYSMRQRNILNNEEWTGWLHWMKNCFKYGTIGEQWKQIQSESWLNPAFENFVNKELIVDR
;
A
#
# COMPACT_ATOMS: atom_id res chain seq x y z
N MET A 1 -5.29 53.58 -42.75
CA MET A 1 -4.48 52.63 -43.54
C MET A 1 -4.09 51.50 -42.60
N VAL A 2 -4.67 50.36 -42.80
CA VAL A 2 -4.26 49.13 -42.02
C VAL A 2 -3.21 48.46 -42.87
N GLU A 3 -1.94 48.54 -42.46
CA GLU A 3 -0.87 47.78 -43.09
C GLU A 3 -1.14 46.29 -42.83
N GLY A 4 -1.53 45.60 -43.91
CA GLY A 4 -1.68 44.14 -43.85
C GLY A 4 -0.31 43.51 -43.67
N ILE A 5 -0.09 42.84 -42.54
CA ILE A 5 1.12 42.03 -42.29
C ILE A 5 1.10 40.90 -43.30
N VAL A 6 1.95 40.97 -44.31
CA VAL A 6 2.17 39.88 -45.28
C VAL A 6 3.12 38.87 -44.60
N ILE A 7 2.55 37.84 -44.00
CA ILE A 7 3.35 36.74 -43.43
C ILE A 7 3.98 35.97 -44.59
N GLY A 8 5.30 36.02 -44.68
CA GLY A 8 6.06 35.26 -45.68
C GLY A 8 6.03 33.73 -45.41
N PHE A 9 6.26 32.93 -46.46
CA PHE A 9 6.32 31.47 -46.32
C PHE A 9 7.35 30.99 -45.28
N SER A 10 8.49 31.69 -45.17
CA SER A 10 9.52 31.49 -44.16
C SER A 10 9.01 31.70 -42.74
N ASP A 11 8.15 32.68 -42.53
CA ASP A 11 7.59 33.00 -41.22
C ASP A 11 6.57 31.95 -40.78
N MET A 12 5.75 31.46 -41.72
CA MET A 12 4.84 30.35 -41.47
C MET A 12 5.59 29.07 -41.11
N LEU A 13 6.70 28.79 -41.78
CA LEU A 13 7.54 27.60 -41.47
C LEU A 13 8.18 27.71 -40.08
N SER A 14 8.70 28.90 -39.73
CA SER A 14 9.28 29.17 -38.42
C SER A 14 8.25 29.03 -37.28
N ILE A 15 7.03 29.53 -37.49
CA ILE A 15 5.92 29.42 -36.55
C ILE A 15 5.55 27.93 -36.36
N ALA A 16 5.40 27.17 -37.44
CA ALA A 16 5.07 25.77 -37.41
C ALA A 16 6.16 24.96 -36.66
N GLN A 17 7.43 25.26 -36.92
CA GLN A 17 8.56 24.64 -36.25
C GLN A 17 8.58 24.93 -34.73
N THR A 18 8.33 26.17 -34.36
CA THR A 18 8.27 26.60 -32.96
C THR A 18 7.12 25.91 -32.22
N ILE A 19 5.94 25.83 -32.82
CA ILE A 19 4.77 25.11 -32.25
C ILE A 19 5.10 23.65 -32.11
N GLY A 20 5.77 23.00 -33.07
CA GLY A 20 6.20 21.63 -33.01
C GLY A 20 7.16 21.35 -31.84
N ILE A 21 8.17 22.23 -31.66
CA ILE A 21 9.15 22.10 -30.58
C ILE A 21 8.48 22.27 -29.23
N VAL A 22 7.67 23.32 -29.04
CA VAL A 22 6.95 23.57 -27.79
C VAL A 22 5.97 22.44 -27.48
N GLY A 23 5.21 21.97 -28.48
CA GLY A 23 4.31 20.84 -28.32
C GLY A 23 5.03 19.56 -27.87
N THR A 24 6.14 19.24 -28.52
CA THR A 24 6.97 18.09 -28.15
C THR A 24 7.52 18.22 -26.72
N MET A 25 7.98 19.41 -26.34
CA MET A 25 8.49 19.67 -24.98
C MET A 25 7.40 19.47 -23.93
N VAL A 26 6.20 20.00 -24.14
CA VAL A 26 5.07 19.83 -23.23
C VAL A 26 4.67 18.36 -23.11
N LEU A 27 4.56 17.63 -24.22
CA LEU A 27 4.27 16.21 -24.22
C LEU A 27 5.33 15.44 -23.45
N THR A 28 6.62 15.70 -23.69
CA THR A 28 7.73 15.06 -22.99
C THR A 28 7.66 15.28 -21.48
N LEU A 29 7.35 16.50 -21.04
CA LEU A 29 7.19 16.81 -19.62
C LEU A 29 6.02 16.04 -18.98
N ILE A 30 4.88 15.94 -19.67
CA ILE A 30 3.71 15.20 -19.18
C ILE A 30 4.03 13.70 -19.07
N PHE A 31 4.63 13.12 -20.11
CA PHE A 31 5.02 11.70 -20.09
C PHE A 31 6.10 11.41 -19.06
N SER A 32 7.11 12.27 -18.95
CA SER A 32 8.19 12.13 -17.94
C SER A 32 7.62 12.16 -16.52
N LYS A 33 6.72 13.11 -16.21
CA LYS A 33 6.06 13.19 -14.90
C LYS A 33 5.27 11.92 -14.57
N ARG A 34 4.49 11.40 -15.51
CA ARG A 34 3.73 10.15 -15.34
C ARG A 34 4.67 8.96 -15.15
N HIS A 35 5.74 8.89 -15.92
CA HIS A 35 6.73 7.81 -15.82
C HIS A 35 7.46 7.81 -14.47
N ILE A 36 7.87 8.99 -13.98
CA ILE A 36 8.49 9.14 -12.66
C ILE A 36 7.52 8.72 -11.54
N GLN A 37 6.26 9.10 -11.63
CA GLN A 37 5.24 8.69 -10.65
C GLN A 37 5.02 7.17 -10.64
N SER A 38 4.97 6.54 -11.82
CA SER A 38 4.87 5.08 -11.95
C SER A 38 6.09 4.37 -11.37
N LEU A 39 7.30 4.82 -11.68
CA LEU A 39 8.54 4.26 -11.14
C LEU A 39 8.62 4.38 -9.62
N SER A 40 8.22 5.52 -9.07
CA SER A 40 8.18 5.74 -7.61
C SER A 40 7.21 4.77 -6.93
N SER A 41 6.02 4.55 -7.50
CA SER A 41 5.04 3.59 -6.98
C SER A 41 5.58 2.15 -7.02
N HIS A 42 6.22 1.75 -8.11
CA HIS A 42 6.83 0.43 -8.23
C HIS A 42 7.97 0.21 -7.23
N GLN A 43 8.84 1.20 -7.02
CA GLN A 43 9.90 1.12 -6.03
C GLN A 43 9.35 1.01 -4.60
N GLN A 44 8.34 1.80 -4.26
CA GLN A 44 7.69 1.72 -2.95
C GLN A 44 7.06 0.35 -2.70
N THR A 45 6.37 -0.20 -3.70
CA THR A 45 5.79 -1.54 -3.61
C THR A 45 6.86 -2.60 -3.42
N ARG A 46 7.98 -2.49 -4.14
CA ARG A 46 9.08 -3.44 -4.02
C ARG A 46 9.73 -3.43 -2.63
N VAL A 47 9.97 -2.24 -2.07
CA VAL A 47 10.50 -2.11 -0.70
C VAL A 47 9.54 -2.69 0.33
N LEU A 48 8.24 -2.47 0.16
CA LEU A 48 7.22 -3.04 1.05
C LEU A 48 7.19 -4.57 0.96
N ASN A 49 7.21 -5.13 -0.25
CA ASN A 49 7.24 -6.58 -0.44
C ASN A 49 8.49 -7.23 0.18
N ASP A 50 9.66 -6.56 0.08
CA ASP A 50 10.89 -7.04 0.72
C ASP A 50 10.79 -7.01 2.26
N LEU A 51 10.18 -5.96 2.80
CA LEU A 51 9.92 -5.85 4.24
C LEU A 51 8.94 -6.95 4.71
N ASP A 52 7.89 -7.19 3.95
CA ASP A 52 6.90 -8.23 4.23
C ASP A 52 7.51 -9.63 4.24
N GLU A 53 8.38 -9.92 3.28
CA GLU A 53 9.06 -11.21 3.26
C GLU A 53 9.91 -11.42 4.52
N LYS A 54 10.57 -10.36 4.99
CA LYS A 54 11.35 -10.42 6.25
C LYS A 54 10.45 -10.67 7.46
N VAL A 55 9.31 -9.99 7.53
CA VAL A 55 8.35 -10.20 8.62
C VAL A 55 7.71 -11.58 8.54
N ARG A 56 7.40 -12.07 7.34
CA ARG A 56 6.92 -13.44 7.15
C ARG A 56 7.93 -14.47 7.68
N LYS A 57 9.21 -14.32 7.32
CA LYS A 57 10.27 -15.19 7.84
C LYS A 57 10.40 -15.12 9.37
N MET A 58 10.26 -13.92 9.93
CA MET A 58 10.25 -13.76 11.40
C MET A 58 9.06 -14.49 12.02
N ALA A 59 7.86 -14.37 11.43
CA ALA A 59 6.68 -15.06 11.91
C ALA A 59 6.82 -16.60 11.82
N GLU A 60 7.39 -17.12 10.74
CA GLU A 60 7.70 -18.55 10.58
C GLU A 60 8.61 -19.04 11.72
N ILE A 61 9.68 -18.28 12.02
CA ILE A 61 10.58 -18.61 13.14
C ILE A 61 9.85 -18.63 14.48
N ILE A 62 8.93 -17.69 14.71
CA ILE A 62 8.16 -17.62 15.96
C ILE A 62 7.16 -18.77 16.04
N ILE A 63 6.55 -19.18 14.94
CA ILE A 63 5.64 -20.35 14.90
C ILE A 63 6.42 -21.64 15.19
N GLU A 64 7.60 -21.81 14.59
CA GLU A 64 8.46 -22.98 14.84
C GLU A 64 9.06 -22.99 16.26
N LYS A 65 9.36 -21.80 16.79
CA LYS A 65 10.00 -21.60 18.10
C LYS A 65 9.26 -20.53 18.90
N PRO A 66 8.10 -20.84 19.51
CA PRO A 66 7.25 -19.87 20.21
C PRO A 66 7.98 -19.12 21.34
N THR A 67 9.02 -19.72 21.91
CA THR A 67 9.85 -19.08 22.93
C THR A 67 10.56 -17.81 22.42
N MET A 68 10.71 -17.64 21.12
CA MET A 68 11.31 -16.43 20.51
C MET A 68 10.39 -15.21 20.61
N GLN A 69 9.09 -15.38 20.85
CA GLN A 69 8.16 -14.28 21.07
C GLN A 69 8.62 -13.34 22.20
N LYS A 70 9.26 -13.89 23.24
CA LYS A 70 9.78 -13.10 24.37
C LYS A 70 10.84 -12.05 23.97
N VAL A 71 11.47 -12.20 22.81
CA VAL A 71 12.45 -11.24 22.28
C VAL A 71 11.73 -9.97 21.77
N ILE A 72 10.52 -10.14 21.25
CA ILE A 72 9.73 -9.05 20.66
C ILE A 72 8.73 -8.50 21.70
N TYR A 73 8.08 -9.40 22.43
CA TYR A 73 7.05 -9.09 23.41
C TYR A 73 7.35 -9.71 24.76
N LYS A 74 7.14 -8.96 25.83
CA LYS A 74 7.23 -9.46 27.18
C LYS A 74 5.98 -10.28 27.51
N LEU A 75 5.92 -11.50 26.99
CA LEU A 75 4.81 -12.44 27.20
C LEU A 75 5.11 -13.37 28.37
N ASP A 76 4.14 -13.57 29.24
CA ASP A 76 4.23 -14.53 30.34
C ASP A 76 4.24 -15.98 29.83
N LYS A 77 3.52 -16.24 28.74
CA LYS A 77 3.46 -17.54 28.06
C LYS A 77 3.52 -17.36 26.55
N PRO A 78 4.55 -17.92 25.87
CA PRO A 78 4.58 -17.99 24.43
C PRO A 78 3.41 -18.81 23.88
N SER A 79 2.76 -18.34 22.83
CA SER A 79 1.65 -19.02 22.17
C SER A 79 1.85 -19.01 20.65
N GLU A 80 1.78 -20.19 20.04
CA GLU A 80 1.82 -20.34 18.58
C GLU A 80 0.63 -19.65 17.93
N GLU A 81 -0.52 -19.76 18.56
CA GLU A 81 -1.76 -19.12 18.10
C GLU A 81 -1.64 -17.59 18.08
N LEU A 82 -1.09 -17.01 19.14
CA LEU A 82 -0.83 -15.57 19.20
C LEU A 82 0.18 -15.14 18.13
N ALA A 83 1.26 -15.91 17.92
CA ALA A 83 2.24 -15.65 16.86
C ALA A 83 1.59 -15.66 15.47
N PHE A 84 0.69 -16.62 15.25
CA PHE A 84 -0.04 -16.71 13.98
C PHE A 84 -1.04 -15.56 13.81
N ALA A 85 -1.68 -15.12 14.90
CA ALA A 85 -2.55 -13.94 14.89
C ALA A 85 -1.79 -12.66 14.49
N TYR A 86 -0.58 -12.45 15.02
CA TYR A 86 0.29 -11.35 14.59
C TYR A 86 0.61 -11.43 13.11
N TYR A 87 0.92 -12.61 12.59
CA TYR A 87 1.21 -12.79 11.18
C TYR A 87 0.00 -12.45 10.29
N ILE A 88 -1.20 -12.91 10.64
CA ILE A 88 -2.44 -12.58 9.94
C ILE A 88 -2.70 -11.07 9.96
N LEU A 89 -2.53 -10.41 11.10
CA LEU A 89 -2.72 -8.97 11.23
C LEU A 89 -1.69 -8.18 10.43
N PHE A 90 -0.46 -8.65 10.37
CA PHE A 90 0.57 -8.03 9.57
C PHE A 90 0.22 -8.06 8.08
N ILE A 91 -0.17 -9.21 7.54
CA ILE A 91 -0.63 -9.37 6.16
C ILE A 91 -1.86 -8.47 5.89
N SER A 92 -2.81 -8.44 6.82
CA SER A 92 -4.01 -7.61 6.72
C SER A 92 -3.70 -6.12 6.69
N SER A 93 -2.79 -5.67 7.56
CA SER A 93 -2.30 -4.29 7.60
C SER A 93 -1.59 -3.89 6.30
N HIS A 94 -0.85 -4.83 5.71
CA HIS A 94 -0.21 -4.60 4.42
C HIS A 94 -1.24 -4.46 3.30
N ALA A 95 -2.20 -5.39 3.19
CA ALA A 95 -3.28 -5.31 2.20
C ALA A 95 -4.07 -4.00 2.34
N TYR A 96 -4.37 -3.58 3.57
CA TYR A 96 -4.99 -2.29 3.86
C TYR A 96 -4.14 -1.11 3.34
N SER A 97 -2.83 -1.12 3.61
CA SER A 97 -1.91 -0.08 3.15
C SER A 97 -1.82 -0.01 1.63
N MET A 98 -1.83 -1.16 0.94
CA MET A 98 -1.87 -1.23 -0.52
C MET A 98 -3.18 -0.67 -1.07
N ARG A 99 -4.31 -0.91 -0.40
CA ARG A 99 -5.60 -0.31 -0.75
C ARG A 99 -5.58 1.22 -0.61
N GLN A 100 -5.06 1.74 0.50
CA GLN A 100 -4.95 3.19 0.74
C GLN A 100 -4.09 3.91 -0.32
N ARG A 101 -3.13 3.20 -0.90
CA ARG A 101 -2.26 3.69 -1.98
C ARG A 101 -2.82 3.48 -3.39
N ASN A 102 -4.06 2.97 -3.51
CA ASN A 102 -4.70 2.61 -4.78
C ASN A 102 -3.91 1.57 -5.61
N ILE A 103 -3.15 0.70 -4.95
CA ILE A 103 -2.44 -0.42 -5.59
C ILE A 103 -3.41 -1.58 -5.81
N LEU A 104 -4.23 -1.92 -4.79
CA LEU A 104 -5.30 -2.90 -4.93
C LEU A 104 -6.53 -2.27 -5.58
N ASN A 105 -7.04 -2.88 -6.64
CA ASN A 105 -8.30 -2.48 -7.26
C ASN A 105 -9.52 -2.87 -6.37
N ASN A 106 -10.74 -2.53 -6.80
CA ASN A 106 -11.93 -2.77 -6.01
C ASN A 106 -12.25 -4.26 -5.83
N GLU A 107 -12.03 -5.07 -6.85
CA GLU A 107 -12.31 -6.51 -6.82
C GLU A 107 -11.33 -7.23 -5.89
N GLU A 108 -10.04 -6.94 -6.03
CA GLU A 108 -8.99 -7.46 -5.16
C GLU A 108 -9.23 -7.08 -3.71
N TRP A 109 -9.56 -5.81 -3.45
CA TRP A 109 -9.88 -5.34 -2.11
C TRP A 109 -11.09 -6.04 -1.50
N THR A 110 -12.14 -6.26 -2.29
CA THR A 110 -13.34 -6.98 -1.83
C THR A 110 -12.99 -8.40 -1.38
N GLY A 111 -12.13 -9.11 -2.11
CA GLY A 111 -11.63 -10.42 -1.72
C GLY A 111 -10.87 -10.38 -0.39
N TRP A 112 -9.94 -9.45 -0.24
CA TRP A 112 -9.19 -9.25 0.99
C TRP A 112 -10.08 -8.91 2.18
N LEU A 113 -11.01 -7.99 2.01
CA LEU A 113 -11.96 -7.59 3.05
C LEU A 113 -12.83 -8.76 3.51
N HIS A 114 -13.33 -9.55 2.57
CA HIS A 114 -14.12 -10.75 2.88
C HIS A 114 -13.30 -11.76 3.68
N TRP A 115 -12.05 -12.02 3.26
CA TRP A 115 -11.16 -12.92 3.99
C TRP A 115 -10.87 -12.42 5.41
N MET A 116 -10.53 -11.14 5.58
CA MET A 116 -10.30 -10.54 6.90
C MET A 116 -11.54 -10.66 7.81
N LYS A 117 -12.74 -10.33 7.28
CA LYS A 117 -14.00 -10.47 8.03
C LYS A 117 -14.21 -11.92 8.49
N ASN A 118 -13.94 -12.88 7.65
CA ASN A 118 -14.05 -14.30 8.01
C ASN A 118 -13.05 -14.70 9.11
N CYS A 119 -11.80 -14.23 9.06
CA CYS A 119 -10.82 -14.47 10.11
C CYS A 119 -11.29 -13.95 11.47
N PHE A 120 -11.86 -12.75 11.52
CA PHE A 120 -12.38 -12.16 12.75
C PHE A 120 -13.68 -12.78 13.22
N LYS A 121 -14.54 -13.22 12.30
CA LYS A 121 -15.85 -13.80 12.63
C LYS A 121 -15.77 -15.24 13.11
N TYR A 122 -14.95 -16.05 12.46
CA TYR A 122 -14.89 -17.50 12.70
C TYR A 122 -13.60 -17.96 13.38
N GLY A 123 -12.57 -17.12 13.38
CA GLY A 123 -11.30 -17.40 14.03
C GLY A 123 -11.19 -16.80 15.43
N THR A 124 -10.11 -17.15 16.13
CA THR A 124 -9.80 -16.67 17.49
C THR A 124 -9.08 -15.32 17.50
N ILE A 125 -8.72 -14.79 16.34
CA ILE A 125 -7.97 -13.54 16.22
C ILE A 125 -8.67 -12.35 16.89
N GLY A 126 -9.99 -12.31 16.87
CA GLY A 126 -10.80 -11.28 17.53
C GLY A 126 -10.69 -11.31 19.06
N GLU A 127 -10.41 -12.45 19.66
CA GLU A 127 -10.21 -12.61 21.11
C GLU A 127 -8.86 -12.03 21.54
N GLN A 128 -7.86 -12.18 20.69
CA GLN A 128 -6.50 -11.71 20.93
C GLN A 128 -6.31 -10.24 20.55
N TRP A 129 -7.26 -9.65 19.81
CA TRP A 129 -7.14 -8.31 19.27
C TRP A 129 -6.86 -7.24 20.31
N LYS A 130 -7.55 -7.26 21.46
CA LYS A 130 -7.36 -6.27 22.52
C LYS A 130 -5.93 -6.28 23.07
N GLN A 131 -5.37 -7.48 23.25
CA GLN A 131 -3.99 -7.62 23.69
C GLN A 131 -3.03 -7.04 22.62
N ILE A 132 -3.19 -7.44 21.36
CA ILE A 132 -2.32 -7.01 20.25
C ILE A 132 -2.42 -5.51 20.04
N GLN A 133 -3.62 -4.94 20.11
CA GLN A 133 -3.84 -3.50 19.99
C GLN A 133 -3.15 -2.71 21.10
N SER A 134 -3.11 -3.23 22.34
CA SER A 134 -2.48 -2.54 23.48
C SER A 134 -0.96 -2.36 23.30
N GLU A 135 -0.32 -3.11 22.42
CA GLU A 135 1.11 -3.03 22.13
C GLU A 135 1.46 -1.92 21.13
N SER A 136 0.45 -1.29 20.49
CA SER A 136 0.57 -0.07 19.65
C SER A 136 1.61 -0.12 18.54
N TRP A 137 1.85 -1.30 17.96
CA TRP A 137 2.80 -1.46 16.84
C TRP A 137 2.16 -1.35 15.45
N LEU A 138 0.83 -1.48 15.39
CA LEU A 138 0.07 -1.37 14.14
C LEU A 138 -0.15 0.11 13.76
N ASN A 139 -0.36 0.35 12.49
CA ASN A 139 -0.74 1.67 12.01
C ASN A 139 -2.10 2.08 12.61
N PRO A 140 -2.24 3.26 13.24
CA PRO A 140 -3.50 3.71 13.85
C PRO A 140 -4.69 3.73 12.89
N ALA A 141 -4.46 4.02 11.60
CA ALA A 141 -5.53 3.98 10.59
C ALA A 141 -6.02 2.54 10.34
N PHE A 142 -5.12 1.56 10.38
CA PHE A 142 -5.48 0.15 10.29
C PHE A 142 -6.20 -0.33 11.55
N GLU A 143 -5.77 0.08 12.74
CA GLU A 143 -6.48 -0.26 13.99
C GLU A 143 -7.91 0.27 13.99
N ASN A 144 -8.10 1.51 13.52
CA ASN A 144 -9.44 2.08 13.35
C ASN A 144 -10.30 1.28 12.35
N PHE A 145 -9.69 0.85 11.26
CA PHE A 145 -10.37 0.00 10.27
C PHE A 145 -10.80 -1.34 10.88
N VAL A 146 -9.92 -2.02 11.62
CA VAL A 146 -10.25 -3.28 12.31
C VAL A 146 -11.42 -3.07 13.26
N ASN A 147 -11.36 -2.04 14.11
CA ASN A 147 -12.40 -1.76 15.10
C ASN A 147 -13.76 -1.43 14.46
N LYS A 148 -13.79 -0.76 13.31
CA LYS A 148 -15.02 -0.32 12.65
C LYS A 148 -15.61 -1.36 11.70
N GLU A 149 -14.76 -2.09 10.98
CA GLU A 149 -15.18 -2.90 9.85
C GLU A 149 -15.10 -4.41 10.12
N LEU A 150 -14.23 -4.85 11.04
CA LEU A 150 -13.98 -6.26 11.25
C LEU A 150 -14.57 -6.79 12.57
N ILE A 151 -14.75 -5.94 13.58
CA ILE A 151 -15.22 -6.34 14.93
C ILE A 151 -16.70 -6.03 15.17
N VAL A 152 -17.36 -5.24 14.32
CA VAL A 152 -18.70 -4.66 14.54
C VAL A 152 -19.85 -5.70 14.68
N ASP A 153 -19.66 -6.96 14.33
CA ASP A 153 -20.71 -7.98 14.30
C ASP A 153 -20.54 -9.12 15.34
N ARG A 154 -20.12 -8.80 16.58
CA ARG A 154 -20.21 -9.76 17.70
C ARG A 154 -21.27 -9.41 18.71
#